data_e53a2d75b704d0e6f1e80a5e36779793
#
_entry.id   e53a2d75b704d0e6f1e80a5e36779793
#
_cell.length_a   1.000
_cell.length_b   1.000
_cell.length_c   1.000
_cell.angle_alpha   90.00
_cell.angle_beta   90.00
_cell.angle_gamma   90.00
#
_symmetry.space_group_name_H-M   'P 1'
#
loop_
_entity.id
_entity.type
_entity.pdbx_description
1 polymer ?
#
loop_
_entity_poly.entity_id
_entity_poly.type
_entity_poly.pdbx_seq_one_letter_code
_entity_poly.pdbx_strand_id
1 'polypeptide(L)'
;MHIQLQRDASSKYEYGCDLRRLYPWAGVTDPLWGSAIASVRPNESTTPHSHDEHETFLILSGRGEITVDGEVQAIAQGDVIYLPPNSHHMVTNLSGESRLDFLTIFWGSPEANERMVAMVDALRAGNAAT
;
A
#
# COMPACT_ATOMS: atom_id res chain seq x y z
N MET A 1 -14.51 -5.18 19.95
CA MET A 1 -13.14 -4.89 19.49
C MET A 1 -12.89 -5.63 18.18
N HIS A 2 -12.31 -4.94 17.22
CA HIS A 2 -11.87 -5.56 15.98
C HIS A 2 -10.34 -5.56 15.96
N ILE A 3 -9.72 -6.72 15.81
CA ILE A 3 -8.25 -6.87 15.81
C ILE A 3 -7.83 -7.96 14.84
N GLN A 4 -6.74 -7.71 14.11
CA GLN A 4 -6.05 -8.72 13.31
C GLN A 4 -4.71 -9.02 13.96
N LEU A 5 -4.58 -10.17 14.59
CA LEU A 5 -3.30 -10.58 15.15
C LEU A 5 -2.41 -11.14 14.04
N GLN A 6 -1.14 -10.78 14.05
CA GLN A 6 -0.19 -11.26 13.05
C GLN A 6 -0.13 -12.78 12.97
N ARG A 7 -0.22 -13.48 14.11
CA ARG A 7 -0.21 -14.96 14.17
C ARG A 7 -1.36 -15.61 13.41
N ASP A 8 -2.48 -14.90 13.24
CA ASP A 8 -3.66 -15.39 12.53
C ASP A 8 -3.77 -14.84 11.11
N ALA A 9 -2.84 -13.95 10.73
CA ALA A 9 -2.85 -13.32 9.44
C ALA A 9 -2.29 -14.25 8.35
N SER A 10 -2.83 -14.13 7.16
CA SER A 10 -2.32 -14.81 5.98
C SER A 10 -1.83 -13.80 4.96
N SER A 11 -0.79 -14.17 4.22
CA SER A 11 -0.30 -13.41 3.09
C SER A 11 -0.36 -14.26 1.83
N LYS A 12 -0.38 -13.61 0.68
CA LYS A 12 -0.35 -14.24 -0.62
C LYS A 12 0.88 -13.74 -1.36
N TYR A 13 1.61 -14.65 -2.00
CA TYR A 13 2.75 -14.26 -2.84
C TYR A 13 2.22 -13.73 -4.17
N GLU A 14 2.31 -12.43 -4.33
CA GLU A 14 1.90 -11.72 -5.54
C GLU A 14 2.70 -10.42 -5.67
N TYR A 15 2.82 -9.89 -6.87
CA TYR A 15 3.65 -8.71 -7.16
C TYR A 15 5.13 -8.87 -6.71
N GLY A 16 5.64 -10.11 -6.70
CA GLY A 16 7.01 -10.40 -6.32
C GLY A 16 7.30 -10.34 -4.82
N CYS A 17 6.28 -10.31 -3.97
CA CYS A 17 6.43 -10.27 -2.51
C CYS A 17 5.31 -11.02 -1.79
N ASP A 18 5.46 -11.23 -0.49
CA ASP A 18 4.39 -11.73 0.35
C ASP A 18 3.52 -10.53 0.75
N LEU A 19 2.28 -10.49 0.25
CA LEU A 19 1.37 -9.37 0.42
C LEU A 19 0.22 -9.75 1.35
N ARG A 20 0.04 -8.95 2.40
CA ARG A 20 -1.07 -9.06 3.34
C ARG A 20 -1.94 -7.83 3.22
N ARG A 21 -3.10 -7.97 2.59
CA ARG A 21 -4.07 -6.87 2.52
C ARG A 21 -4.73 -6.68 3.89
N LEU A 22 -4.90 -5.44 4.29
CA LEU A 22 -5.57 -5.10 5.55
C LEU A 22 -7.08 -5.05 5.39
N TYR A 23 -7.56 -4.79 4.20
CA TYR A 23 -8.98 -4.73 3.86
C TYR A 23 -9.25 -5.53 2.57
N PRO A 24 -10.46 -6.06 2.36
CA PRO A 24 -11.64 -5.96 3.23
C PRO A 24 -11.46 -6.75 4.54
N TRP A 25 -12.21 -6.35 5.54
CA TRP A 25 -12.18 -6.96 6.86
C TRP A 25 -13.60 -7.16 7.37
N ALA A 26 -13.99 -8.41 7.66
CA ALA A 26 -15.34 -8.76 8.07
C ALA A 26 -15.78 -7.96 9.30
N GLY A 27 -16.98 -7.39 9.23
CA GLY A 27 -17.56 -6.58 10.30
C GLY A 27 -17.01 -5.15 10.39
N VAL A 28 -16.15 -4.75 9.47
CA VAL A 28 -15.59 -3.40 9.40
C VAL A 28 -15.98 -2.78 8.07
N THR A 29 -16.40 -1.52 8.09
CA THR A 29 -16.69 -0.77 6.88
C THR A 29 -15.42 -0.55 6.08
N ASP A 30 -15.43 -0.85 4.78
CA ASP A 30 -14.28 -0.64 3.93
C ASP A 30 -13.91 0.84 3.83
N PRO A 31 -12.62 1.19 4.00
CA PRO A 31 -12.16 2.55 3.78
C PRO A 31 -12.18 2.91 2.29
N LEU A 32 -12.06 4.21 1.99
CA LEU A 32 -11.96 4.73 0.63
C LEU A 32 -10.55 4.55 0.02
N TRP A 33 -9.67 3.90 0.73
CA TRP A 33 -8.31 3.60 0.28
C TRP A 33 -8.02 2.11 0.41
N GLY A 34 -7.02 1.62 -0.31
CA GLY A 34 -6.46 0.30 -0.12
C GLY A 34 -5.23 0.36 0.78
N SER A 35 -4.94 -0.73 1.47
CA SER A 35 -3.78 -0.84 2.34
C SER A 35 -3.33 -2.29 2.47
N ALA A 36 -2.01 -2.47 2.49
CA ALA A 36 -1.40 -3.79 2.63
C ALA A 36 -0.03 -3.68 3.28
N ILE A 37 0.42 -4.76 3.88
CA ILE A 37 1.81 -4.94 4.29
C ILE A 37 2.47 -5.85 3.27
N ALA A 38 3.53 -5.35 2.65
CA ALA A 38 4.34 -6.10 1.70
C ALA A 38 5.64 -6.53 2.37
N SER A 39 6.02 -7.78 2.19
CA SER A 39 7.25 -8.34 2.72
C SER A 39 8.06 -8.90 1.57
N VAL A 40 9.15 -8.23 1.22
CA VAL A 40 10.03 -8.64 0.13
C VAL A 40 11.07 -9.59 0.69
N ARG A 41 11.11 -10.80 0.15
CA ARG A 41 12.05 -11.84 0.56
C ARG A 41 13.50 -11.42 0.27
N PRO A 42 14.47 -11.97 1.01
CA PRO A 42 15.88 -11.68 0.75
C PRO A 42 16.25 -11.87 -0.73
N ASN A 43 17.01 -10.92 -1.27
CA ASN A 43 17.49 -10.91 -2.65
C ASN A 43 16.39 -10.85 -3.73
N GLU A 44 15.15 -10.57 -3.36
CA GLU A 44 14.05 -10.45 -4.32
C GLU A 44 13.66 -8.99 -4.54
N SER A 45 12.85 -8.78 -5.56
CA SER A 45 12.29 -7.47 -5.90
C SER A 45 10.80 -7.60 -6.15
N THR A 46 10.05 -6.55 -5.86
CA THR A 46 8.65 -6.49 -6.31
C THR A 46 8.61 -6.44 -7.84
N THR A 47 7.54 -6.95 -8.42
CA THR A 47 7.34 -6.90 -9.86
C THR A 47 7.22 -5.45 -10.33
N PRO A 48 8.04 -4.98 -11.29
CA PRO A 48 7.91 -3.63 -11.82
C PRO A 48 6.52 -3.42 -12.40
N HIS A 49 5.85 -2.35 -11.99
CA HIS A 49 4.50 -2.05 -12.50
C HIS A 49 4.17 -0.56 -12.31
N SER A 50 3.07 -0.16 -12.95
CA SER A 50 2.46 1.15 -12.78
C SER A 50 0.95 0.99 -12.69
N HIS A 51 0.28 1.95 -12.07
CA HIS A 51 -1.17 2.01 -11.96
C HIS A 51 -1.63 3.47 -11.86
N ASP A 52 -2.92 3.69 -12.03
CA ASP A 52 -3.51 5.03 -12.05
C ASP A 52 -3.86 5.59 -10.65
N GLU A 53 -3.50 4.85 -9.61
CA GLU A 53 -3.69 5.28 -8.23
C GLU A 53 -2.46 6.02 -7.71
N HIS A 54 -2.68 6.91 -6.74
CA HIS A 54 -1.63 7.40 -5.86
C HIS A 54 -1.22 6.29 -4.91
N GLU A 55 0.03 6.26 -4.50
CA GLU A 55 0.50 5.28 -3.53
C GLU A 55 1.56 5.88 -2.60
N THR A 56 1.55 5.46 -1.33
CA THR A 56 2.58 5.83 -0.36
C THR A 56 3.11 4.57 0.29
N PHE A 57 4.42 4.45 0.36
CA PHE A 57 5.11 3.41 1.12
C PHE A 57 5.70 3.99 2.39
N LEU A 58 5.54 3.27 3.49
CA LEU A 58 6.27 3.49 4.74
C LEU A 58 7.11 2.24 5.01
N ILE A 59 8.43 2.39 5.05
CA ILE A 59 9.33 1.26 5.31
C ILE A 59 9.28 0.94 6.79
N LEU A 60 8.78 -0.26 7.11
CA LEU A 60 8.60 -0.72 8.48
C LEU A 60 9.86 -1.37 9.04
N SER A 61 10.59 -2.13 8.22
CA SER A 61 11.83 -2.80 8.63
C SER A 61 12.66 -3.17 7.42
N GLY A 62 13.96 -3.31 7.63
CA GLY A 62 14.89 -3.66 6.57
C GLY A 62 15.41 -2.46 5.79
N ARG A 63 16.14 -2.74 4.73
CA ARG A 63 16.72 -1.74 3.84
C ARG A 63 16.84 -2.30 2.43
N GLY A 64 16.84 -1.43 1.45
CA GLY A 64 16.99 -1.81 0.06
C GLY A 64 17.05 -0.58 -0.84
N GLU A 65 16.49 -0.71 -2.01
CA GLU A 65 16.39 0.37 -2.99
C GLU A 65 14.99 0.44 -3.56
N ILE A 66 14.56 1.65 -3.89
CA ILE A 66 13.37 1.86 -4.71
C ILE A 66 13.78 2.46 -6.04
N THR A 67 13.17 1.96 -7.10
CA THR A 67 13.31 2.51 -8.45
C THR A 67 11.97 3.10 -8.87
N VAL A 68 11.97 4.39 -9.22
CA VAL A 68 10.77 5.10 -9.69
C VAL A 68 11.13 5.83 -10.96
N ASP A 69 10.48 5.47 -12.07
CA ASP A 69 10.72 6.05 -13.39
C ASP A 69 12.20 6.16 -13.76
N GLY A 70 12.98 5.13 -13.43
CA GLY A 70 14.42 5.05 -13.70
C GLY A 70 15.32 5.69 -12.65
N GLU A 71 14.78 6.44 -11.70
CA GLU A 71 15.57 6.93 -10.55
C GLU A 71 15.69 5.85 -9.49
N VAL A 72 16.87 5.70 -8.92
CA VAL A 72 17.15 4.72 -7.86
C VAL A 72 17.52 5.46 -6.58
N GLN A 73 16.88 5.09 -5.48
CA GLN A 73 17.14 5.67 -4.16
C GLN A 73 17.24 4.56 -3.12
N ALA A 74 18.28 4.62 -2.30
CA ALA A 74 18.40 3.75 -1.13
C ALA A 74 17.31 4.11 -0.11
N ILE A 75 16.69 3.09 0.46
CA ILE A 75 15.63 3.24 1.45
C ILE A 75 15.90 2.35 2.66
N ALA A 76 15.41 2.77 3.81
CA ALA A 76 15.55 2.06 5.08
C ALA A 76 14.34 2.32 5.98
N GLN A 77 14.29 1.64 7.12
CA GLN A 77 13.24 1.78 8.12
C GLN A 77 12.94 3.25 8.43
N GLY A 78 11.66 3.60 8.38
CA GLY A 78 11.16 4.94 8.65
C GLY A 78 11.04 5.84 7.43
N ASP A 79 11.60 5.45 6.30
CA ASP A 79 11.48 6.24 5.07
C ASP A 79 10.07 6.17 4.50
N VAL A 80 9.61 7.28 3.96
CA VAL A 80 8.30 7.42 3.32
C VAL A 80 8.51 7.79 1.85
N ILE A 81 7.87 7.05 0.97
CA ILE A 81 7.96 7.28 -0.48
C ILE A 81 6.56 7.55 -1.01
N TYR A 82 6.39 8.63 -1.75
CA TYR A 82 5.17 8.90 -2.49
C TYR A 82 5.36 8.55 -3.96
N LEU A 83 4.40 7.81 -4.51
CA LEU A 83 4.36 7.39 -5.91
C LEU A 83 3.17 8.06 -6.61
N PRO A 84 3.43 8.98 -7.55
CA PRO A 84 2.35 9.59 -8.33
C PRO A 84 1.65 8.56 -9.22
N PRO A 85 0.40 8.83 -9.64
CA PRO A 85 -0.28 7.98 -10.62
C PRO A 85 0.58 7.75 -11.87
N ASN A 86 0.55 6.52 -12.37
CA ASN A 86 1.25 6.07 -13.58
C ASN A 86 2.77 6.07 -13.50
N SER A 87 3.36 6.32 -12.32
CA SER A 87 4.79 6.13 -12.13
C SER A 87 5.12 4.64 -12.12
N HIS A 88 6.21 4.28 -12.82
CA HIS A 88 6.70 2.91 -12.89
C HIS A 88 7.65 2.66 -11.71
N HIS A 89 7.35 1.68 -10.87
CA HIS A 89 8.10 1.50 -9.63
C HIS A 89 8.40 0.04 -9.30
N MET A 90 9.48 -0.15 -8.53
CA MET A 90 9.95 -1.45 -8.04
C MET A 90 10.74 -1.25 -6.75
N VAL A 91 10.52 -2.12 -5.78
CA VAL A 91 11.31 -2.18 -4.53
C VAL A 91 12.21 -3.40 -4.59
N THR A 92 13.50 -3.22 -4.31
CA THR A 92 14.49 -4.29 -4.29
C THR A 92 15.04 -4.47 -2.89
N ASN A 93 14.98 -5.70 -2.38
CA ASN A 93 15.63 -6.07 -1.13
C ASN A 93 17.05 -6.56 -1.42
N LEU A 94 18.04 -5.77 -1.03
CA LEU A 94 19.44 -6.09 -1.25
C LEU A 94 20.04 -6.98 -0.17
N SER A 95 19.32 -7.24 0.93
CA SER A 95 19.79 -8.15 1.97
C SER A 95 19.61 -9.60 1.55
N GLY A 96 20.63 -10.41 1.78
CA GLY A 96 20.56 -11.87 1.60
C GLY A 96 19.98 -12.61 2.79
N GLU A 97 19.67 -11.94 3.89
CA GLU A 97 19.27 -12.56 5.16
C GLU A 97 17.95 -12.07 5.71
N SER A 98 17.67 -10.77 5.59
CA SER A 98 16.52 -10.12 6.20
C SER A 98 15.47 -9.73 5.17
N ARG A 99 14.21 -9.77 5.57
CA ARG A 99 13.10 -9.27 4.76
C ARG A 99 13.08 -7.74 4.78
N LEU A 100 12.52 -7.16 3.73
CA LEU A 100 12.19 -5.74 3.67
C LEU A 100 10.67 -5.63 3.71
N ASP A 101 10.16 -5.03 4.78
CA ASP A 101 8.73 -4.91 5.00
C ASP A 101 8.30 -3.45 4.86
N PHE A 102 7.21 -3.20 4.16
CA PHE A 102 6.65 -1.86 4.04
C PHE A 102 5.13 -1.89 4.05
N LEU A 103 4.55 -0.83 4.61
CA LEU A 103 3.13 -0.55 4.52
C LEU A 103 2.88 0.21 3.23
N THR A 104 1.91 -0.22 2.44
CA THR A 104 1.43 0.55 1.31
C THR A 104 0.02 1.05 1.56
N ILE A 105 -0.23 2.31 1.20
CA ILE A 105 -1.54 2.94 1.19
C ILE A 105 -1.74 3.48 -0.22
N PHE A 106 -2.84 3.12 -0.87
CA PHE A 106 -3.14 3.55 -2.23
C PHE A 106 -4.58 4.08 -2.32
N TRP A 107 -4.78 5.10 -3.15
CA TRP A 107 -6.06 5.81 -3.25
C TRP A 107 -6.22 6.46 -4.61
N GLY A 108 -7.42 6.98 -4.86
CA GLY A 108 -7.69 7.76 -6.07
C GLY A 108 -7.99 6.93 -7.30
N SER A 109 -8.30 5.64 -7.15
CA SER A 109 -8.87 4.87 -8.26
C SER A 109 -10.20 5.48 -8.68
N PRO A 110 -10.65 5.30 -9.94
CA PRO A 110 -11.95 5.82 -10.39
C PRO A 110 -13.10 5.42 -9.47
N GLU A 111 -13.14 4.17 -9.02
CA GLU A 111 -14.17 3.67 -8.10
C GLU A 111 -14.10 4.34 -6.73
N ALA A 112 -12.90 4.50 -6.19
CA ALA A 112 -12.70 5.17 -4.91
C ALA A 112 -13.09 6.64 -4.99
N ASN A 113 -12.79 7.31 -6.10
CA ASN A 113 -13.20 8.70 -6.34
C ASN A 113 -14.71 8.84 -6.41
N GLU A 114 -15.40 7.94 -7.09
CA GLU A 114 -16.88 7.93 -7.13
C GLU A 114 -17.48 7.76 -5.75
N ARG A 115 -16.97 6.84 -4.95
CA ARG A 115 -17.41 6.63 -3.57
C ARG A 115 -17.17 7.86 -2.70
N MET A 116 -16.05 8.52 -2.88
CA MET A 116 -15.71 9.74 -2.13
C MET A 116 -16.69 10.89 -2.47
N VAL A 117 -16.98 11.09 -3.75
CA VAL A 117 -17.94 12.10 -4.22
C VAL A 117 -19.31 11.83 -3.63
N ALA A 118 -19.79 10.59 -3.73
CA ALA A 118 -21.10 10.21 -3.18
C ALA A 118 -21.16 10.44 -1.65
N MET A 119 -20.09 10.14 -0.92
CA MET A 119 -20.04 10.37 0.53
C MET A 119 -20.07 11.85 0.87
N VAL A 120 -19.31 12.68 0.15
CA VAL A 120 -19.30 14.14 0.36
C VAL A 120 -20.69 14.74 0.06
N ASP A 121 -21.33 14.31 -1.03
CA ASP A 121 -22.66 14.76 -1.38
C ASP A 121 -23.70 14.36 -0.32
N ALA A 122 -23.62 13.14 0.21
CA ALA A 122 -24.48 12.68 1.30
C ALA A 122 -24.29 13.51 2.59
N LEU A 123 -23.05 13.83 2.94
CA LEU A 123 -22.74 14.66 4.11
C LEU A 123 -23.28 16.08 3.92
N ARG A 124 -23.16 16.68 2.74
CA ARG A 124 -23.69 18.00 2.43
C ARG A 124 -25.21 18.02 2.48
N ALA A 125 -25.86 16.99 1.96
CA ALA A 125 -27.31 16.85 2.03
C ALA A 125 -27.81 16.73 3.49
N GLY A 126 -27.09 15.93 4.33
CA GLY A 126 -27.37 15.81 5.75
C GLY A 126 -27.21 17.13 6.51
N ASN A 127 -26.17 17.90 6.21
CA ASN A 127 -25.96 19.22 6.80
C ASN A 127 -27.02 20.25 6.35
N ALA A 128 -27.47 20.16 5.11
CA ALA A 128 -28.52 21.05 4.58
C ALA A 128 -29.89 20.73 5.19
N ALA A 129 -30.12 19.50 5.66
CA ALA A 129 -31.37 19.07 6.30
C ALA A 129 -31.46 19.46 7.79
N THR A 130 -30.37 19.90 8.37
CA THR A 130 -30.29 20.36 9.76
C THR A 130 -30.17 21.88 9.81
#